data_24fcf7c8f3e433b8aea08ec5dcaca52d
#
_entry.id   24fcf7c8f3e433b8aea08ec5dcaca52d
#
_cell.length_a   1.000
_cell.length_b   1.000
_cell.length_c   1.000
_cell.angle_alpha   90.00
_cell.angle_beta   90.00
_cell.angle_gamma   90.00
#
_symmetry.space_group_name_H-M   'P 1'
#
loop_
_entity.id
_entity.type
_entity.pdbx_description
1 polymer ?
#
loop_
_entity_poly.entity_id
_entity_poly.type
_entity_poly.pdbx_seq_one_letter_code
_entity_poly.pdbx_strand_id
1 'polypeptide(L)'
;VVEQLTELYGKRIAPLHMPLRENGKFVGYINIVKNKGRRYIEKDKKEECPIPDYSVEYLEKYRETLMESVAETSEEFMDRYFGGEEFSVAEISAALAMNVGDGTIVPVCMGSPVNLQGVSNLLDDICGYFPDPSTRPCAGINLDTNEIFEANYDFAKPKSATIFKTIVDPFLGKYSMIKVCS
;
A
#
# COMPACT_ATOMS: atom_id res chain seq x y z
N VAL A 1 10.36 -9.68 -11.51
CA VAL A 1 10.28 -9.09 -10.16
C VAL A 1 9.00 -9.52 -9.45
N VAL A 2 7.79 -9.26 -10.00
CA VAL A 2 6.52 -9.68 -9.35
C VAL A 2 6.49 -11.20 -9.14
N GLU A 3 6.82 -11.99 -10.16
CA GLU A 3 6.90 -13.45 -10.05
C GLU A 3 7.87 -13.92 -8.97
N GLN A 4 9.05 -13.31 -8.88
CA GLN A 4 10.03 -13.62 -7.81
C GLN A 4 9.49 -13.26 -6.42
N LEU A 5 8.75 -12.15 -6.30
CA LEU A 5 8.11 -11.80 -5.04
C LEU A 5 7.00 -12.81 -4.68
N THR A 6 6.22 -13.24 -5.67
CA THR A 6 5.18 -14.25 -5.47
C THR A 6 5.77 -15.62 -5.09
N GLU A 7 6.90 -16.00 -5.67
CA GLU A 7 7.63 -17.23 -5.28
C GLU A 7 8.12 -17.17 -3.82
N LEU A 8 8.59 -16.00 -3.35
CA LEU A 8 9.13 -15.82 -2.00
C LEU A 8 8.06 -15.65 -0.94
N TYR A 9 6.98 -14.93 -1.27
CA TYR A 9 6.00 -14.46 -0.28
C TYR A 9 4.58 -14.97 -0.50
N GLY A 10 4.36 -15.74 -1.58
CA GLY A 10 3.08 -16.37 -1.88
C GLY A 10 2.03 -15.41 -2.44
N LYS A 11 0.78 -15.81 -2.34
CA LYS A 11 -0.39 -15.12 -2.92
C LYS A 11 -0.69 -13.75 -2.33
N ARG A 12 -0.10 -13.39 -1.18
CA ARG A 12 -0.27 -12.07 -0.58
C ARG A 12 0.28 -10.92 -1.44
N ILE A 13 1.10 -11.22 -2.46
CA ILE A 13 1.68 -10.21 -3.35
C ILE A 13 0.62 -9.71 -4.32
N ALA A 14 0.19 -8.47 -4.14
CA ALA A 14 -0.84 -7.81 -4.92
C ALA A 14 -0.25 -6.65 -5.74
N PRO A 15 0.04 -6.82 -7.04
CA PRO A 15 0.49 -5.74 -7.89
C PRO A 15 -0.65 -4.75 -8.12
N LEU A 16 -0.42 -3.47 -7.79
CA LEU A 16 -1.39 -2.38 -8.01
C LEU A 16 -1.16 -1.67 -9.33
N HIS A 17 0.08 -1.67 -9.81
CA HIS A 17 0.49 -1.01 -11.03
C HIS A 17 1.40 -1.89 -11.88
N MET A 18 1.25 -1.79 -13.19
CA MET A 18 2.20 -2.39 -14.15
C MET A 18 2.74 -1.32 -15.11
N PRO A 19 3.98 -1.47 -15.62
CA PRO A 19 4.58 -0.47 -16.49
C PRO A 19 3.93 -0.44 -17.87
N LEU A 20 3.68 0.75 -18.36
CA LEU A 20 3.33 1.03 -19.74
C LEU A 20 4.61 1.43 -20.48
N ARG A 21 4.92 0.74 -21.57
CA ARG A 21 6.13 0.93 -22.34
C ARG A 21 5.81 1.16 -23.80
N GLU A 22 6.55 2.09 -24.42
CA GLU A 22 6.52 2.31 -25.86
C GLU A 22 7.96 2.29 -26.40
N ASN A 23 8.19 1.49 -27.42
CA ASN A 23 9.53 1.30 -27.99
C ASN A 23 10.60 0.97 -26.92
N GLY A 24 10.23 0.16 -25.94
CA GLY A 24 11.10 -0.24 -24.83
C GLY A 24 11.27 0.81 -23.72
N LYS A 25 10.78 2.04 -23.91
CA LYS A 25 10.87 3.11 -22.92
C LYS A 25 9.65 3.12 -22.02
N PHE A 26 9.86 3.37 -20.73
CA PHE A 26 8.81 3.60 -19.78
C PHE A 26 8.12 4.95 -20.07
N VAL A 27 6.81 4.93 -20.31
CA VAL A 27 6.02 6.12 -20.65
C VAL A 27 4.85 6.35 -19.71
N GLY A 28 4.52 5.36 -18.88
CA GLY A 28 3.37 5.45 -18.00
C GLY A 28 3.13 4.16 -17.22
N TYR A 29 1.94 4.00 -16.71
CA TYR A 29 1.54 2.81 -15.97
C TYR A 29 0.09 2.42 -16.26
N ILE A 30 -0.23 1.18 -15.99
CA ILE A 30 -1.60 0.68 -15.95
C ILE A 30 -1.96 0.48 -14.48
N ASN A 31 -3.05 1.11 -14.02
CA ASN A 31 -3.60 0.87 -12.69
C ASN A 31 -4.48 -0.38 -12.75
N ILE A 32 -4.06 -1.44 -12.06
CA ILE A 32 -4.71 -2.76 -12.10
C ILE A 32 -6.05 -2.72 -11.36
N VAL A 33 -6.13 -2.00 -10.24
CA VAL A 33 -7.37 -1.84 -9.47
C VAL A 33 -8.46 -1.19 -10.31
N LYS A 34 -8.12 -0.07 -10.98
CA LYS A 34 -9.06 0.73 -11.77
C LYS A 34 -9.21 0.25 -13.22
N ASN A 35 -8.36 -0.66 -13.66
CA ASN A 35 -8.28 -1.14 -15.04
C ASN A 35 -8.11 0.00 -16.06
N LYS A 36 -7.17 0.92 -15.81
CA LYS A 36 -6.95 2.13 -16.61
C LYS A 36 -5.48 2.38 -16.90
N GLY A 37 -5.18 2.70 -18.17
CA GLY A 37 -3.87 3.19 -18.60
C GLY A 37 -3.69 4.67 -18.27
N ARG A 38 -2.47 5.04 -17.84
CA ARG A 38 -2.05 6.41 -17.55
C ARG A 38 -0.69 6.67 -18.16
N ARG A 39 -0.59 7.74 -18.97
CA ARG A 39 0.66 8.18 -19.60
C ARG A 39 1.16 9.45 -18.90
N TYR A 40 2.46 9.53 -18.67
CA TYR A 40 3.10 10.76 -18.19
C TYR A 40 3.30 11.75 -19.34
N ILE A 41 2.82 12.99 -19.15
CA ILE A 41 3.04 14.12 -20.06
C ILE A 41 4.31 14.87 -19.63
N GLU A 42 4.37 15.21 -18.35
CA GLU A 42 5.50 15.88 -17.71
C GLU A 42 5.66 15.36 -16.29
N LYS A 43 6.87 15.01 -15.88
CA LYS A 43 7.16 14.54 -14.51
C LYS A 43 6.04 13.64 -13.97
N ASP A 44 5.22 14.14 -13.07
CA ASP A 44 4.10 13.43 -12.45
C ASP A 44 2.71 13.78 -13.04
N LYS A 45 2.65 14.70 -14.00
CA LYS A 45 1.43 15.03 -14.72
C LYS A 45 1.08 13.92 -15.71
N LYS A 46 -0.13 13.41 -15.62
CA LYS A 46 -0.58 12.22 -16.34
C LYS A 46 -1.95 12.39 -17.00
N GLU A 47 -2.17 11.72 -18.10
CA GLU A 47 -3.44 11.63 -18.80
C GLU A 47 -3.88 10.17 -18.92
N GLU A 48 -5.18 9.97 -19.14
CA GLU A 48 -5.71 8.64 -19.43
C GLU A 48 -5.35 8.25 -20.86
N CYS A 49 -4.93 7.00 -21.04
CA CYS A 49 -4.57 6.45 -22.34
C CYS A 49 -5.12 5.03 -22.51
N PRO A 50 -5.30 4.57 -23.76
CA PRO A 50 -5.66 3.19 -24.02
C PRO A 50 -4.62 2.20 -23.43
N ILE A 51 -5.10 1.04 -23.02
CA ILE A 51 -4.25 -0.06 -22.61
C ILE A 51 -3.75 -0.76 -23.88
N PRO A 52 -2.43 -0.87 -24.09
CA PRO A 52 -1.89 -1.51 -25.28
C PRO A 52 -2.15 -3.02 -25.28
N ASP A 53 -2.39 -3.59 -26.47
CA ASP A 53 -2.69 -5.02 -26.64
C ASP A 53 -1.63 -5.94 -26.05
N TYR A 54 -0.34 -5.56 -26.14
CA TYR A 54 0.77 -6.35 -25.55
C TYR A 54 0.70 -6.46 -24.03
N SER A 55 -0.07 -5.60 -23.36
CA SER A 55 -0.20 -5.56 -21.90
C SER A 55 -1.40 -6.35 -21.40
N VAL A 56 -2.36 -6.69 -22.27
CA VAL A 56 -3.67 -7.23 -21.87
C VAL A 56 -3.51 -8.55 -21.13
N GLU A 57 -2.72 -9.49 -21.67
CA GLU A 57 -2.49 -10.80 -21.05
C GLU A 57 -1.88 -10.68 -19.64
N TYR A 58 -0.90 -9.80 -19.47
CA TYR A 58 -0.28 -9.56 -18.15
C TYR A 58 -1.24 -8.83 -17.20
N LEU A 59 -2.04 -7.92 -17.73
CA LEU A 59 -3.04 -7.20 -16.94
C LEU A 59 -4.11 -8.16 -16.42
N GLU A 60 -4.63 -9.05 -17.25
CA GLU A 60 -5.59 -10.09 -16.85
C GLU A 60 -5.00 -10.98 -15.78
N LYS A 61 -3.79 -11.50 -15.98
CA LYS A 61 -3.08 -12.32 -14.99
C LYS A 61 -2.93 -11.61 -13.63
N TYR A 62 -2.46 -10.35 -13.64
CA TYR A 62 -2.27 -9.61 -12.38
C TYR A 62 -3.57 -9.18 -11.75
N ARG A 63 -4.59 -8.90 -12.57
CA ARG A 63 -5.93 -8.59 -12.07
C ARG A 63 -6.56 -9.82 -11.42
N GLU A 64 -6.42 -10.99 -12.01
CA GLU A 64 -6.86 -12.26 -11.43
C GLU A 64 -6.18 -12.50 -10.07
N THR A 65 -4.85 -12.35 -9.99
CA THR A 65 -4.10 -12.46 -8.73
C THR A 65 -4.60 -11.48 -7.67
N LEU A 66 -4.91 -10.24 -8.07
CA LEU A 66 -5.46 -9.24 -7.16
C LEU A 66 -6.86 -9.63 -6.70
N MET A 67 -7.74 -10.12 -7.60
CA MET A 67 -9.09 -10.56 -7.26
C MET A 67 -9.08 -11.77 -6.33
N GLU A 68 -8.18 -12.73 -6.55
CA GLU A 68 -7.97 -13.86 -5.62
C GLU A 68 -7.59 -13.37 -4.23
N SER A 69 -6.61 -12.44 -4.15
CA SER A 69 -6.18 -11.86 -2.86
C SER A 69 -7.32 -11.12 -2.16
N VAL A 70 -8.18 -10.43 -2.90
CA VAL A 70 -9.38 -9.77 -2.37
C VAL A 70 -10.42 -10.81 -1.92
N ALA A 71 -10.64 -11.85 -2.69
CA ALA A 71 -11.59 -12.91 -2.37
C ALA A 71 -11.23 -13.64 -1.06
N GLU A 72 -9.94 -13.88 -0.82
CA GLU A 72 -9.45 -14.52 0.41
C GLU A 72 -9.69 -13.70 1.68
N THR A 73 -10.15 -12.44 1.57
CA THR A 73 -10.38 -11.57 2.73
C THR A 73 -11.67 -11.85 3.51
N SER A 74 -12.66 -12.46 2.87
CA SER A 74 -13.90 -12.88 3.54
C SER A 74 -14.59 -14.04 2.82
N GLU A 75 -15.40 -14.83 3.56
CA GLU A 75 -16.22 -15.91 2.98
C GLU A 75 -17.20 -15.37 1.92
N GLU A 76 -17.80 -14.20 2.15
CA GLU A 76 -18.72 -13.55 1.20
C GLU A 76 -18.01 -13.23 -0.13
N PHE A 77 -16.81 -12.64 -0.07
CA PHE A 77 -16.04 -12.33 -1.27
C PHE A 77 -15.57 -13.62 -1.98
N MET A 78 -15.24 -14.65 -1.23
CA MET A 78 -14.86 -15.94 -1.78
C MET A 78 -16.02 -16.58 -2.57
N ASP A 79 -17.22 -16.59 -2.00
CA ASP A 79 -18.42 -17.14 -2.66
C ASP A 79 -18.76 -16.37 -3.94
N ARG A 80 -18.68 -15.03 -3.91
CA ARG A 80 -18.92 -14.17 -5.07
C ARG A 80 -17.86 -14.39 -6.17
N TYR A 81 -16.61 -14.54 -5.80
CA TYR A 81 -15.52 -14.81 -6.74
C TYR A 81 -15.73 -16.14 -7.46
N PHE A 82 -16.05 -17.21 -6.75
CA PHE A 82 -16.38 -18.50 -7.35
C PHE A 82 -17.70 -18.48 -8.12
N GLY A 83 -18.62 -17.60 -7.77
CA GLY A 83 -19.85 -17.32 -8.53
C GLY A 83 -19.61 -16.56 -9.84
N GLY A 84 -18.38 -16.08 -10.08
CA GLY A 84 -18.02 -15.30 -11.27
C GLY A 84 -18.49 -13.84 -11.21
N GLU A 85 -18.78 -13.32 -10.01
CA GLU A 85 -19.15 -11.92 -9.83
C GLU A 85 -17.91 -11.00 -9.81
N GLU A 86 -18.02 -9.88 -10.51
CA GLU A 86 -16.96 -8.86 -10.47
C GLU A 86 -17.05 -8.00 -9.22
N PHE A 87 -15.88 -7.68 -8.64
CA PHE A 87 -15.79 -6.71 -7.55
C PHE A 87 -15.71 -5.28 -8.09
N SER A 88 -16.44 -4.37 -7.48
CA SER A 88 -16.31 -2.94 -7.76
C SER A 88 -14.97 -2.40 -7.26
N VAL A 89 -14.51 -1.28 -7.85
CA VAL A 89 -13.29 -0.59 -7.38
C VAL A 89 -13.36 -0.20 -5.89
N ALA A 90 -14.56 0.13 -5.41
CA ALA A 90 -14.76 0.48 -4.00
C ALA A 90 -14.57 -0.73 -3.07
N GLU A 91 -15.09 -1.89 -3.44
CA GLU A 91 -14.91 -3.15 -2.69
C GLU A 91 -13.45 -3.60 -2.67
N ILE A 92 -12.78 -3.56 -3.83
CA ILE A 92 -11.35 -3.87 -3.92
C ILE A 92 -10.55 -2.93 -3.02
N SER A 93 -10.83 -1.62 -3.06
CA SER A 93 -10.12 -0.63 -2.24
C SER A 93 -10.37 -0.83 -0.74
N ALA A 94 -11.58 -1.17 -0.34
CA ALA A 94 -11.91 -1.46 1.05
C ALA A 94 -11.21 -2.73 1.55
N ALA A 95 -11.20 -3.81 0.75
CA ALA A 95 -10.49 -5.04 1.06
C ALA A 95 -8.97 -4.81 1.17
N LEU A 96 -8.38 -4.04 0.26
CA LEU A 96 -6.97 -3.65 0.35
C LEU A 96 -6.67 -2.88 1.63
N ALA A 97 -7.49 -1.88 1.98
CA ALA A 97 -7.27 -1.07 3.19
C ALA A 97 -7.34 -1.91 4.48
N MET A 98 -8.23 -2.89 4.55
CA MET A 98 -8.31 -3.81 5.69
C MET A 98 -7.08 -4.72 5.81
N ASN A 99 -6.65 -5.30 4.69
CA ASN A 99 -5.69 -6.41 4.69
C ASN A 99 -4.23 -5.98 4.46
N VAL A 100 -4.00 -4.74 4.05
CA VAL A 100 -2.65 -4.14 4.04
C VAL A 100 -2.18 -3.85 5.47
N GLY A 101 -3.11 -3.46 6.35
CA GLY A 101 -2.82 -3.11 7.73
C GLY A 101 -2.26 -4.26 8.58
N ASP A 102 -2.70 -5.48 8.37
CA ASP A 102 -2.24 -6.69 9.07
C ASP A 102 -1.18 -7.48 8.29
N GLY A 103 -0.91 -7.10 7.04
CA GLY A 103 0.08 -7.73 6.17
C GLY A 103 -0.44 -8.99 5.45
N THR A 104 -1.74 -9.24 5.47
CA THR A 104 -2.37 -10.32 4.68
C THR A 104 -2.21 -10.03 3.19
N ILE A 105 -2.34 -8.77 2.77
CA ILE A 105 -2.05 -8.30 1.42
C ILE A 105 -0.82 -7.38 1.45
N VAL A 106 0.12 -7.62 0.53
CA VAL A 106 1.31 -6.80 0.33
C VAL A 106 1.23 -6.12 -1.04
N PRO A 107 0.89 -4.83 -1.10
CA PRO A 107 0.75 -4.11 -2.35
C PRO A 107 2.11 -3.87 -3.00
N VAL A 108 2.18 -4.11 -4.31
CA VAL A 108 3.39 -3.84 -5.11
C VAL A 108 3.12 -2.68 -6.05
N CYS A 109 3.79 -1.57 -5.78
CA CYS A 109 3.74 -0.37 -6.60
C CYS A 109 5.03 -0.25 -7.43
N MET A 110 4.98 0.52 -8.50
CA MET A 110 6.13 0.79 -9.33
C MET A 110 6.29 2.29 -9.60
N GLY A 111 7.52 2.72 -9.77
CA GLY A 111 7.82 4.11 -10.07
C GLY A 111 9.30 4.34 -10.36
N SER A 112 9.62 5.56 -10.73
CA SER A 112 10.98 6.06 -10.92
C SER A 112 11.20 7.32 -10.07
N PRO A 113 11.82 7.19 -8.90
CA PRO A 113 12.05 8.34 -8.02
C PRO A 113 12.96 9.41 -8.65
N VAL A 114 13.89 9.00 -9.51
CA VAL A 114 14.78 9.93 -10.23
C VAL A 114 13.99 10.84 -11.19
N ASN A 115 12.99 10.27 -11.86
CA ASN A 115 12.13 11.00 -12.79
C ASN A 115 10.88 11.58 -12.13
N LEU A 116 10.68 11.33 -10.81
CA LEU A 116 9.49 11.68 -10.04
C LEU A 116 8.21 11.03 -10.59
N GLN A 117 8.33 9.93 -11.35
CA GLN A 117 7.21 9.21 -11.93
C GLN A 117 6.73 8.12 -10.98
N GLY A 118 5.43 8.11 -10.67
CA GLY A 118 4.81 7.16 -9.75
C GLY A 118 4.90 7.54 -8.27
N VAL A 119 5.58 8.63 -7.92
CA VAL A 119 5.72 9.07 -6.53
C VAL A 119 4.36 9.50 -5.95
N SER A 120 3.57 10.30 -6.69
CA SER A 120 2.22 10.67 -6.24
C SER A 120 1.30 9.45 -6.13
N ASN A 121 1.41 8.49 -7.06
CA ASN A 121 0.63 7.27 -6.96
C ASN A 121 0.94 6.49 -5.68
N LEU A 122 2.23 6.36 -5.34
CA LEU A 122 2.65 5.69 -4.10
C LEU A 122 2.09 6.42 -2.86
N LEU A 123 2.10 7.75 -2.86
CA LEU A 123 1.52 8.54 -1.77
C LEU A 123 -0.01 8.37 -1.69
N ASP A 124 -0.70 8.37 -2.83
CA ASP A 124 -2.13 8.10 -2.92
C ASP A 124 -2.47 6.69 -2.42
N ASP A 125 -1.66 5.68 -2.79
CA ASP A 125 -1.84 4.31 -2.34
C ASP A 125 -1.57 4.16 -0.83
N ILE A 126 -0.57 4.87 -0.29
CA ILE A 126 -0.32 4.92 1.15
C ILE A 126 -1.52 5.54 1.88
N CYS A 127 -2.02 6.67 1.40
CA CYS A 127 -3.19 7.33 1.99
C CYS A 127 -4.47 6.50 1.86
N GLY A 128 -4.60 5.72 0.77
CA GLY A 128 -5.80 4.94 0.49
C GLY A 128 -5.84 3.57 1.17
N TYR A 129 -4.69 2.93 1.37
CA TYR A 129 -4.64 1.53 1.77
C TYR A 129 -3.91 1.27 3.10
N PHE A 130 -3.07 2.20 3.57
CA PHE A 130 -2.39 2.01 4.85
C PHE A 130 -3.24 2.51 6.01
N PRO A 131 -3.24 1.80 7.15
CA PRO A 131 -4.02 2.20 8.30
C PRO A 131 -3.51 3.51 8.89
N ASP A 132 -4.43 4.33 9.36
CA ASP A 132 -4.13 5.51 10.17
C ASP A 132 -3.44 5.09 11.48
N PRO A 133 -2.46 5.86 11.98
CA PRO A 133 -1.79 5.56 13.25
C PRO A 133 -2.73 5.37 14.44
N SER A 134 -3.90 6.00 14.44
CA SER A 134 -4.90 5.87 15.52
C SER A 134 -5.54 4.48 15.60
N THR A 135 -5.48 3.70 14.52
CA THR A 135 -6.00 2.32 14.49
C THR A 135 -5.12 1.33 15.24
N ARG A 136 -3.89 1.72 15.60
CA ARG A 136 -2.95 0.91 16.38
C ARG A 136 -2.59 1.64 17.67
N PRO A 137 -3.40 1.48 18.73
CA PRO A 137 -3.10 2.09 20.02
C PRO A 137 -1.75 1.57 20.56
N CYS A 138 -1.01 2.46 21.18
CA CYS A 138 0.18 2.10 21.91
C CYS A 138 -0.20 1.86 23.37
N ALA A 139 0.15 0.72 23.93
CA ALA A 139 0.01 0.47 25.36
C ALA A 139 1.29 0.83 26.11
N GLY A 140 1.15 1.41 27.30
CA GLY A 140 2.22 1.71 28.20
C GLY A 140 1.87 1.29 29.63
N ILE A 141 2.85 1.29 30.51
CA ILE A 141 2.65 1.04 31.96
C ILE A 141 3.03 2.32 32.69
N ASN A 142 2.13 2.83 33.50
CA ASN A 142 2.43 3.90 34.44
C ASN A 142 3.34 3.34 35.55
N LEU A 143 4.57 3.82 35.64
CA LEU A 143 5.57 3.30 36.59
C LEU A 143 5.25 3.61 38.05
N ASP A 144 4.42 4.64 38.31
CA ASP A 144 4.05 5.04 39.67
C ASP A 144 2.86 4.21 40.19
N THR A 145 1.87 3.93 39.33
CA THR A 145 0.65 3.20 39.70
C THR A 145 0.68 1.74 39.28
N ASN A 146 1.61 1.37 38.39
CA ASN A 146 1.71 0.04 37.76
C ASN A 146 0.47 -0.36 36.93
N GLU A 147 -0.31 0.64 36.50
CA GLU A 147 -1.50 0.46 35.68
C GLU A 147 -1.17 0.54 34.19
N ILE A 148 -1.84 -0.29 33.41
CA ILE A 148 -1.75 -0.24 31.92
C ILE A 148 -2.59 0.94 31.44
N PHE A 149 -2.04 1.76 30.57
CA PHE A 149 -2.78 2.78 29.83
C PHE A 149 -2.63 2.62 28.33
N GLU A 150 -3.66 2.95 27.59
CA GLU A 150 -3.63 3.02 26.11
C GLU A 150 -3.50 4.47 25.66
N ALA A 151 -2.47 4.72 24.85
CA ALA A 151 -2.29 5.97 24.13
C ALA A 151 -2.90 5.80 22.73
N ASN A 152 -3.96 6.56 22.45
CA ASN A 152 -4.73 6.42 21.21
C ASN A 152 -4.86 7.75 20.43
N TYR A 153 -3.82 8.58 20.49
CA TYR A 153 -3.80 9.93 19.86
C TYR A 153 -4.89 10.88 20.36
N ASP A 154 -5.51 10.59 21.50
CA ASP A 154 -6.46 11.48 22.16
C ASP A 154 -5.71 12.60 22.87
N PHE A 155 -5.94 13.86 22.45
CA PHE A 155 -5.28 15.03 23.03
C PHE A 155 -5.67 15.29 24.50
N ALA A 156 -6.75 14.71 24.98
CA ALA A 156 -7.18 14.83 26.38
C ALA A 156 -6.42 13.86 27.32
N LYS A 157 -5.75 12.85 26.77
CA LYS A 157 -4.97 11.86 27.54
C LYS A 157 -3.53 12.31 27.77
N PRO A 158 -2.83 11.71 28.74
CA PRO A 158 -1.41 11.97 28.99
C PRO A 158 -0.57 11.79 27.72
N LYS A 159 0.34 12.71 27.49
CA LYS A 159 1.26 12.64 26.34
C LYS A 159 2.25 11.52 26.53
N SER A 160 2.42 10.71 25.51
CA SER A 160 3.34 9.59 25.49
C SER A 160 4.09 9.48 24.18
N ALA A 161 5.32 9.01 24.27
CA ALA A 161 6.18 8.78 23.12
C ALA A 161 7.15 7.63 23.40
N THR A 162 7.53 6.89 22.37
CA THR A 162 8.51 5.80 22.43
C THR A 162 9.76 6.16 21.66
N ILE A 163 10.94 6.01 22.27
CA ILE A 163 12.22 6.10 21.56
C ILE A 163 12.46 4.77 20.87
N PHE A 164 12.49 4.78 19.54
CA PHE A 164 12.67 3.56 18.75
C PHE A 164 14.06 3.45 18.10
N LYS A 165 14.83 4.54 18.06
CA LYS A 165 16.20 4.53 17.50
C LYS A 165 17.02 5.67 18.04
N THR A 166 18.31 5.42 18.27
CA THR A 166 19.31 6.44 18.55
C THR A 166 20.37 6.42 17.45
N ILE A 167 20.68 7.57 16.88
CA ILE A 167 21.72 7.76 15.89
C ILE A 167 22.77 8.75 16.43
N VAL A 168 24.01 8.53 16.03
CA VAL A 168 25.10 9.47 16.33
C VAL A 168 25.56 10.09 15.01
N ASP A 169 25.39 11.39 14.90
CA ASP A 169 25.92 12.18 13.80
C ASP A 169 27.21 12.85 14.22
N PRO A 170 28.27 12.78 13.40
CA PRO A 170 29.57 13.35 13.77
C PRO A 170 29.56 14.88 13.99
N PHE A 171 28.60 15.59 13.39
CA PHE A 171 28.51 17.06 13.45
C PHE A 171 27.45 17.56 14.42
N LEU A 172 26.35 16.85 14.55
CA LEU A 172 25.17 17.28 15.30
C LEU A 172 25.02 16.52 16.64
N GLY A 173 25.82 15.47 16.84
CA GLY A 173 25.82 14.70 18.08
C GLY A 173 24.80 13.56 18.10
N LYS A 174 24.27 13.28 19.27
CA LYS A 174 23.35 12.14 19.50
C LYS A 174 21.90 12.56 19.37
N TYR A 175 21.15 11.87 18.50
CA TYR A 175 19.71 12.03 18.34
C TYR A 175 18.95 10.82 18.86
N SER A 176 17.87 11.09 19.52
CA SER A 176 16.87 10.06 19.81
C SER A 176 15.65 10.28 18.89
N MET A 177 15.37 9.31 18.03
CA MET A 177 14.17 9.31 17.20
C MET A 177 13.02 8.78 18.02
N ILE A 178 11.93 9.58 18.08
CA ILE A 178 10.77 9.26 18.88
C ILE A 178 9.54 9.04 18.01
N LYS A 179 8.70 8.10 18.39
CA LYS A 179 7.34 7.94 17.88
C LYS A 179 6.38 8.51 18.93
N VAL A 180 5.63 9.54 18.55
CA VAL A 180 4.58 10.09 19.41
C VAL A 180 3.38 9.14 19.37
N CYS A 181 2.82 8.81 20.53
CA CYS A 181 1.70 7.89 20.70
C CYS A 181 0.42 8.56 21.18
N SER A 182 0.49 9.81 21.68
CA SER A 182 -0.67 10.64 22.08
C SER A 182 -0.30 12.12 22.14
#